data_70a8e867259049affa119ac6b205f4dd
#
_entry.id   70a8e867259049affa119ac6b205f4dd
#
_cell.length_a   1.000
_cell.length_b   1.000
_cell.length_c   1.000
_cell.angle_alpha   90.00
_cell.angle_beta   90.00
_cell.angle_gamma   90.00
#
_symmetry.space_group_name_H-M   'P 1'
#
loop_
_entity.id
_entity.type
_entity.pdbx_description
1 polymer ?
#
loop_
_entity_poly.entity_id
_entity_poly.type
_entity_poly.pdbx_seq_one_letter_code
_entity_poly.pdbx_strand_id
1 'polypeptide(L)'
;MKLKISELEALIPLGVININTKGIGVEDDIQVDSVPVQLSISPIRYDYRVIGNLSFPVLKSCDRCLTEYKDKVNANFEIMVISNDSPLSESDDADLIVLNPGQIEVDLGPSIRDAIAIENNLKNLCKNNCKGICLKCGVNLNNRDCTCLEIIKNEHWETLKKINY
;
A
#
# COMPACT_ATOMS: atom_id res chain seq x y z
N MET A 1 -15.59 -0.84 0.61
CA MET A 1 -16.19 0.36 1.22
C MET A 1 -17.13 0.98 0.20
N LYS A 2 -18.41 1.10 0.56
CA LYS A 2 -19.46 1.57 -0.36
C LYS A 2 -19.85 3.01 -0.03
N LEU A 3 -19.92 3.85 -1.06
CA LEU A 3 -20.41 5.22 -1.02
C LEU A 3 -21.62 5.34 -1.95
N LYS A 4 -22.63 6.10 -1.55
CA LYS A 4 -23.70 6.48 -2.47
C LYS A 4 -23.19 7.50 -3.49
N ILE A 5 -23.74 7.47 -4.69
CA ILE A 5 -23.39 8.44 -5.75
C ILE A 5 -23.68 9.87 -5.26
N SER A 6 -24.79 10.09 -4.55
CA SER A 6 -25.12 11.39 -3.95
C SER A 6 -24.09 11.87 -2.90
N GLU A 7 -23.47 10.94 -2.17
CA GLU A 7 -22.39 11.26 -1.23
C GLU A 7 -21.10 11.60 -1.98
N LEU A 8 -20.81 10.87 -3.07
CA LEU A 8 -19.68 11.16 -3.96
C LEU A 8 -19.83 12.57 -4.57
N GLU A 9 -21.01 12.90 -5.07
CA GLU A 9 -21.30 14.22 -5.62
C GLU A 9 -21.17 15.36 -4.59
N ALA A 10 -21.59 15.10 -3.34
CA ALA A 10 -21.45 16.08 -2.26
C ALA A 10 -19.97 16.38 -1.88
N LEU A 11 -19.03 15.51 -2.27
CA LEU A 11 -17.60 15.68 -2.03
C LEU A 11 -16.86 16.41 -3.18
N ILE A 12 -17.56 16.80 -4.23
CA ILE A 12 -16.96 17.55 -5.37
C ILE A 12 -16.62 18.97 -4.96
N PRO A 13 -15.46 19.50 -5.32
CA PRO A 13 -14.35 18.87 -6.04
C PRO A 13 -13.37 18.13 -5.13
N LEU A 14 -13.41 18.40 -3.83
CA LEU A 14 -12.51 17.83 -2.84
C LEU A 14 -13.25 17.51 -1.55
N GLY A 15 -13.06 16.30 -1.05
CA GLY A 15 -13.65 15.86 0.20
C GLY A 15 -12.73 14.94 0.98
N VAL A 16 -13.05 14.74 2.26
CA VAL A 16 -12.34 13.78 3.12
C VAL A 16 -13.36 12.81 3.68
N ILE A 17 -13.06 11.54 3.54
CA ILE A 17 -13.83 10.46 4.15
C ILE A 17 -12.96 9.66 5.09
N ASN A 18 -13.54 9.13 6.16
CA ASN A 18 -12.86 8.21 7.05
C ASN A 18 -13.28 6.78 6.72
N ILE A 19 -12.31 5.93 6.42
CA ILE A 19 -12.53 4.52 6.14
C ILE A 19 -12.21 3.67 7.36
N ASN A 20 -13.04 2.69 7.65
CA ASN A 20 -12.75 1.69 8.66
C ASN A 20 -11.88 0.59 8.03
N THR A 21 -10.69 0.35 8.59
CA THR A 21 -9.71 -0.61 8.08
C THR A 21 -10.23 -2.04 8.08
N LYS A 22 -11.05 -2.42 9.08
CA LYS A 22 -11.70 -3.74 9.16
C LYS A 22 -12.67 -4.00 8.01
N GLY A 23 -13.33 -2.93 7.52
CA GLY A 23 -14.29 -3.02 6.44
C GLY A 23 -13.69 -3.24 5.05
N ILE A 24 -12.38 -3.04 4.89
CA ILE A 24 -11.67 -3.22 3.63
C ILE A 24 -10.62 -4.36 3.67
N GLY A 25 -10.48 -5.06 4.81
CA GLY A 25 -9.61 -6.23 4.96
C GLY A 25 -8.11 -5.90 4.92
N VAL A 26 -7.71 -4.82 5.58
CA VAL A 26 -6.30 -4.38 5.71
C VAL A 26 -5.88 -4.17 7.16
N GLU A 27 -6.63 -4.75 8.09
CA GLU A 27 -6.37 -4.68 9.54
C GLU A 27 -5.01 -5.24 9.95
N ASP A 28 -4.51 -6.25 9.23
CA ASP A 28 -3.21 -6.85 9.51
C ASP A 28 -2.05 -5.93 9.12
N ASP A 29 -2.28 -5.06 8.14
CA ASP A 29 -1.27 -4.13 7.62
C ASP A 29 -1.31 -2.77 8.36
N ILE A 30 -2.46 -2.41 8.94
CA ILE A 30 -2.72 -1.09 9.50
C ILE A 30 -3.19 -1.19 10.95
N GLN A 31 -2.45 -0.59 11.87
CA GLN A 31 -2.74 -0.62 13.31
C GLN A 31 -3.71 0.49 13.79
N VAL A 32 -4.41 1.13 12.87
CA VAL A 32 -5.42 2.16 13.19
C VAL A 32 -6.79 1.71 12.68
N ASP A 33 -7.82 1.90 13.50
CA ASP A 33 -9.19 1.48 13.15
C ASP A 33 -9.80 2.33 12.02
N SER A 34 -9.30 3.54 11.80
CA SER A 34 -9.81 4.45 10.77
C SER A 34 -8.70 5.26 10.13
N VAL A 35 -8.76 5.38 8.81
CA VAL A 35 -7.81 6.13 7.99
C VAL A 35 -8.56 7.21 7.22
N PRO A 36 -8.12 8.49 7.29
CA PRO A 36 -8.65 9.54 6.44
C PRO A 36 -8.18 9.35 4.99
N VAL A 37 -9.11 9.39 4.06
CA VAL A 37 -8.85 9.39 2.61
C VAL A 37 -9.31 10.72 2.05
N GLN A 38 -8.40 11.44 1.43
CA GLN A 38 -8.71 12.66 0.70
C GLN A 38 -9.08 12.28 -0.73
N LEU A 39 -10.28 12.64 -1.14
CA LEU A 39 -10.82 12.39 -2.46
C LEU A 39 -10.85 13.69 -3.26
N SER A 40 -10.34 13.65 -4.49
CA SER A 40 -10.53 14.68 -5.51
C SER A 40 -11.42 14.09 -6.61
N ILE A 41 -12.57 14.71 -6.82
CA ILE A 41 -13.60 14.19 -7.71
C ILE A 41 -13.86 15.20 -8.82
N SER A 42 -13.70 14.75 -10.06
CA SER A 42 -13.92 15.55 -11.26
C SER A 42 -15.02 14.91 -12.12
N PRO A 43 -16.17 15.57 -12.30
CA PRO A 43 -17.21 15.07 -13.19
C PRO A 43 -16.78 15.20 -14.65
N ILE A 44 -17.03 14.16 -15.46
CA ILE A 44 -16.75 14.09 -16.88
C ILE A 44 -18.01 13.63 -17.60
N ARG A 45 -18.87 14.55 -18.01
CA ARG A 45 -20.21 14.29 -18.58
C ARG A 45 -21.10 13.52 -17.60
N TYR A 46 -21.23 12.20 -17.77
CA TYR A 46 -22.02 11.30 -16.93
C TYR A 46 -21.17 10.39 -16.05
N ASP A 47 -19.84 10.58 -16.11
CA ASP A 47 -18.84 9.76 -15.46
C ASP A 47 -18.11 10.61 -14.41
N TYR A 48 -17.37 9.96 -13.49
CA TYR A 48 -16.57 10.64 -12.48
C TYR A 48 -15.15 10.08 -12.47
N ARG A 49 -14.18 10.99 -12.51
CA ARG A 49 -12.80 10.68 -12.19
C ARG A 49 -12.59 10.90 -10.71
N VAL A 50 -12.15 9.87 -10.00
CA VAL A 50 -11.92 9.90 -8.55
C VAL A 50 -10.45 9.60 -8.28
N ILE A 51 -9.76 10.56 -7.68
CA ILE A 51 -8.39 10.40 -7.21
C ILE A 51 -8.43 10.38 -5.69
N GLY A 52 -7.90 9.32 -5.08
CA GLY A 52 -7.82 9.18 -3.64
C GLY A 52 -6.39 9.21 -3.14
N ASN A 53 -6.14 9.96 -2.06
CA ASN A 53 -4.87 9.98 -1.36
C ASN A 53 -5.10 9.63 0.09
N LEU A 54 -4.29 8.72 0.61
CA LEU A 54 -4.35 8.30 2.00
C LEU A 54 -2.97 8.21 2.61
N SER A 55 -2.89 8.51 3.90
CA SER A 55 -1.63 8.53 4.62
C SER A 55 -1.86 8.11 6.06
N PHE A 56 -1.14 7.07 6.52
CA PHE A 56 -1.33 6.49 7.83
C PHE A 56 -0.03 5.92 8.41
N PRO A 57 0.11 5.91 9.76
CA PRO A 57 1.24 5.30 10.41
C PRO A 57 1.10 3.78 10.42
N VAL A 58 2.22 3.09 10.22
CA VAL A 58 2.35 1.63 10.33
C VAL A 58 3.50 1.26 11.26
N LEU A 59 3.40 0.12 11.91
CA LEU A 59 4.51 -0.48 12.64
C LEU A 59 5.08 -1.62 11.78
N LYS A 60 6.34 -1.49 11.37
CA LYS A 60 7.03 -2.48 10.55
C LYS A 60 8.19 -3.11 11.30
N SER A 61 8.50 -4.36 10.98
CA SER A 61 9.72 -5.02 11.42
C SER A 61 10.81 -4.91 10.37
N CYS A 62 12.02 -4.57 10.78
CA CYS A 62 13.16 -4.46 9.87
C CYS A 62 13.66 -5.84 9.44
N ASP A 63 13.74 -6.13 8.13
CA ASP A 63 14.17 -7.42 7.59
C ASP A 63 15.64 -7.76 7.87
N ARG A 64 16.45 -6.76 8.28
CA ARG A 64 17.86 -6.98 8.63
C ARG A 64 18.11 -7.17 10.12
N CYS A 65 17.50 -6.36 10.97
CA CYS A 65 17.81 -6.35 12.40
C CYS A 65 16.63 -6.74 13.29
N LEU A 66 15.48 -7.06 12.70
CA LEU A 66 14.24 -7.50 13.35
C LEU A 66 13.68 -6.51 14.38
N THR A 67 14.19 -5.28 14.39
CA THR A 67 13.68 -4.22 15.29
C THR A 67 12.42 -3.62 14.68
N GLU A 68 11.39 -3.48 15.49
CA GLU A 68 10.20 -2.74 15.11
C GLU A 68 10.49 -1.24 15.00
N TYR A 69 9.92 -0.62 13.97
CA TYR A 69 10.04 0.82 13.75
C TYR A 69 8.73 1.38 13.18
N LYS A 70 8.47 2.64 13.50
CA LYS A 70 7.33 3.36 12.94
C LYS A 70 7.69 3.88 11.56
N ASP A 71 6.80 3.65 10.62
CA ASP A 71 6.87 4.14 9.25
C ASP A 71 5.54 4.82 8.88
N LYS A 72 5.50 5.49 7.75
CA LYS A 72 4.32 6.16 7.23
C LYS A 72 4.10 5.68 5.79
N VAL A 73 2.95 5.08 5.55
CA VAL A 73 2.53 4.71 4.21
C VAL A 73 1.74 5.87 3.60
N ASN A 74 2.10 6.23 2.36
CA ASN A 74 1.35 7.17 1.55
C ASN A 74 0.91 6.41 0.30
N ALA A 75 -0.39 6.13 0.18
CA ALA A 75 -0.95 5.44 -0.95
C ALA A 75 -1.87 6.37 -1.74
N ASN A 76 -1.93 6.16 -3.04
CA ASN A 76 -2.82 6.88 -3.93
C ASN A 76 -3.48 5.90 -4.91
N PHE A 77 -4.67 6.23 -5.34
CA PHE A 77 -5.38 5.52 -6.39
C PHE A 77 -6.11 6.51 -7.29
N GLU A 78 -6.32 6.12 -8.51
CA GLU A 78 -7.13 6.83 -9.49
C GLU A 78 -8.08 5.83 -10.14
N ILE A 79 -9.37 6.17 -10.16
CA ILE A 79 -10.41 5.34 -10.78
C ILE A 79 -11.36 6.22 -11.59
N MET A 80 -11.97 5.59 -12.59
CA MET A 80 -13.10 6.14 -13.32
C MET A 80 -14.37 5.41 -12.90
N VAL A 81 -15.34 6.13 -12.42
CA VAL A 81 -16.71 5.63 -12.19
C VAL A 81 -17.54 5.99 -13.39
N ILE A 82 -17.92 5.01 -14.18
CA ILE A 82 -18.57 5.22 -15.49
C ILE A 82 -19.96 4.62 -15.52
N SER A 83 -20.83 5.20 -16.34
CA SER A 83 -22.15 4.63 -16.58
C SER A 83 -22.04 3.44 -17.54
N ASN A 84 -23.02 2.53 -17.48
CA ASN A 84 -23.07 1.37 -18.38
C ASN A 84 -23.19 1.78 -19.89
N ASP A 85 -23.67 2.98 -20.15
CA ASP A 85 -23.79 3.54 -21.51
C ASP A 85 -22.51 4.24 -21.99
N SER A 86 -21.47 4.28 -21.14
CA SER A 86 -20.18 4.85 -21.52
C SER A 86 -19.47 3.98 -22.56
N PRO A 87 -18.81 4.57 -23.57
CA PRO A 87 -18.00 3.80 -24.53
C PRO A 87 -16.87 2.98 -23.90
N LEU A 88 -16.50 3.30 -22.67
CA LEU A 88 -15.47 2.61 -21.90
C LEU A 88 -16.00 1.40 -21.11
N SER A 89 -17.32 1.18 -21.07
CA SER A 89 -17.95 0.13 -20.24
C SER A 89 -17.55 -1.31 -20.67
N GLU A 90 -17.07 -1.50 -21.88
CA GLU A 90 -16.57 -2.78 -22.40
C GLU A 90 -15.06 -2.99 -22.17
N SER A 91 -14.38 -2.03 -21.54
CA SER A 91 -12.94 -2.14 -21.24
C SER A 91 -12.72 -3.01 -20.00
N ASP A 92 -11.73 -3.89 -20.07
CA ASP A 92 -11.27 -4.71 -18.93
C ASP A 92 -10.24 -3.96 -18.04
N ASP A 93 -10.26 -2.63 -18.05
CA ASP A 93 -9.34 -1.83 -17.25
C ASP A 93 -9.69 -1.95 -15.74
N ALA A 94 -8.70 -2.31 -14.95
CA ALA A 94 -8.86 -2.50 -13.50
C ALA A 94 -9.24 -1.20 -12.74
N ASP A 95 -8.96 -0.05 -13.34
CA ASP A 95 -9.25 1.26 -12.77
C ASP A 95 -10.65 1.79 -13.13
N LEU A 96 -11.49 0.95 -13.76
CA LEU A 96 -12.86 1.28 -14.12
C LEU A 96 -13.88 0.63 -13.18
N ILE A 97 -14.81 1.43 -12.68
CA ILE A 97 -16.00 0.94 -11.97
C ILE A 97 -17.22 1.25 -12.82
N VAL A 98 -17.81 0.22 -13.43
CA VAL A 98 -19.01 0.37 -14.25
C VAL A 98 -20.26 0.32 -13.35
N LEU A 99 -21.08 1.37 -13.42
CA LEU A 99 -22.35 1.45 -12.73
C LEU A 99 -23.46 0.77 -13.54
N ASN A 100 -24.06 -0.27 -13.00
CA ASN A 100 -25.21 -0.88 -13.61
C ASN A 100 -26.45 0.03 -13.51
N PRO A 101 -27.43 -0.11 -14.43
CA PRO A 101 -28.66 0.64 -14.35
C PRO A 101 -29.37 0.47 -13.01
N GLY A 102 -29.65 1.59 -12.32
CA GLY A 102 -30.26 1.59 -10.99
C GLY A 102 -29.31 1.38 -9.81
N GLN A 103 -28.01 1.19 -10.06
CA GLN A 103 -27.00 1.14 -9.01
C GLN A 103 -26.76 2.54 -8.45
N ILE A 104 -26.91 2.68 -7.13
CA ILE A 104 -26.78 3.95 -6.42
C ILE A 104 -25.52 4.01 -5.53
N GLU A 105 -24.74 2.94 -5.49
CA GLU A 105 -23.55 2.80 -4.64
C GLU A 105 -22.32 2.42 -5.47
N VAL A 106 -21.18 3.01 -5.11
CA VAL A 106 -19.85 2.72 -5.65
C VAL A 106 -19.01 2.07 -4.56
N ASP A 107 -18.35 0.95 -4.83
CA ASP A 107 -17.42 0.33 -3.89
C ASP A 107 -15.97 0.70 -4.21
N LEU A 108 -15.41 1.60 -3.40
CA LEU A 108 -14.01 2.02 -3.47
C LEU A 108 -13.05 1.09 -2.69
N GLY A 109 -13.59 0.12 -1.95
CA GLY A 109 -12.81 -0.77 -1.08
C GLY A 109 -11.70 -1.53 -1.81
N PRO A 110 -11.97 -2.17 -2.95
CA PRO A 110 -10.95 -2.85 -3.75
C PRO A 110 -9.80 -1.94 -4.14
N SER A 111 -10.06 -0.80 -4.77
CA SER A 111 -9.04 0.16 -5.24
C SER A 111 -8.19 0.72 -4.09
N ILE A 112 -8.79 0.96 -2.93
CA ILE A 112 -8.07 1.40 -1.73
C ILE A 112 -7.15 0.29 -1.21
N ARG A 113 -7.63 -0.97 -1.17
CA ARG A 113 -6.84 -2.12 -0.75
C ARG A 113 -5.64 -2.33 -1.67
N ASP A 114 -5.85 -2.26 -2.97
CA ASP A 114 -4.80 -2.45 -3.97
C ASP A 114 -3.75 -1.34 -3.87
N ALA A 115 -4.17 -0.08 -3.70
CA ALA A 115 -3.25 1.04 -3.46
C ALA A 115 -2.37 0.83 -2.22
N ILE A 116 -2.95 0.35 -1.12
CA ILE A 116 -2.22 0.04 0.11
C ILE A 116 -1.23 -1.11 -0.12
N ALA A 117 -1.66 -2.16 -0.83
CA ALA A 117 -0.83 -3.33 -1.12
C ALA A 117 0.38 -2.98 -2.02
N ILE A 118 0.19 -2.10 -3.01
CA ILE A 118 1.27 -1.61 -3.90
C ILE A 118 2.33 -0.85 -3.11
N GLU A 119 1.92 -0.03 -2.16
CA GLU A 119 2.84 0.78 -1.34
C GLU A 119 3.50 -0.02 -0.20
N ASN A 120 3.05 -1.24 0.03
CA ASN A 120 3.67 -2.12 1.02
C ASN A 120 4.99 -2.66 0.47
N ASN A 121 6.10 -2.05 0.86
CA ASN A 121 7.43 -2.36 0.36
C ASN A 121 7.80 -3.84 0.58
N LEU A 122 8.33 -4.50 -0.46
CA LEU A 122 8.88 -5.85 -0.40
C LEU A 122 10.07 -5.98 0.56
N LYS A 123 10.70 -4.86 0.95
CA LYS A 123 11.84 -4.80 1.85
C LYS A 123 11.68 -3.67 2.85
N ASN A 124 11.54 -4.05 4.10
CA ASN A 124 11.38 -3.14 5.21
C ASN A 124 12.71 -2.91 5.93
N LEU A 125 13.23 -1.69 5.96
CA LEU A 125 14.47 -1.33 6.64
C LEU A 125 14.25 -0.19 7.61
N CYS A 126 14.67 -0.34 8.86
CA CYS A 126 14.59 0.74 9.85
C CYS A 126 15.47 1.96 9.48
N LYS A 127 16.51 1.75 8.68
CA LYS A 127 17.39 2.77 8.08
C LYS A 127 18.19 2.18 6.92
N ASN A 128 18.56 3.00 5.95
CA ASN A 128 19.26 2.56 4.73
C ASN A 128 20.58 1.84 5.03
N ASN A 129 21.32 2.29 6.05
CA ASN A 129 22.59 1.74 6.48
C ASN A 129 22.46 0.75 7.65
N CYS A 130 21.32 0.07 7.79
CA CYS A 130 21.12 -0.93 8.83
C CYS A 130 22.14 -2.05 8.70
N LYS A 131 22.92 -2.29 9.78
CA LYS A 131 23.95 -3.34 9.84
C LYS A 131 23.37 -4.75 10.05
N GLY A 132 22.09 -4.86 10.42
CA GLY A 132 21.45 -6.14 10.67
C GLY A 132 21.78 -6.76 12.03
N ILE A 133 21.61 -8.09 12.09
CA ILE A 133 21.97 -8.93 13.24
C ILE A 133 23.21 -9.77 12.91
N CYS A 134 23.98 -10.13 13.92
CA CYS A 134 25.05 -11.11 13.77
C CYS A 134 24.45 -12.49 13.52
N LEU A 135 24.87 -13.18 12.46
CA LEU A 135 24.38 -14.49 12.07
C LEU A 135 24.76 -15.62 13.06
N LYS A 136 25.72 -15.37 13.96
CA LYS A 136 26.15 -16.35 14.97
C LYS A 136 25.45 -16.17 16.31
N CYS A 137 25.42 -14.95 16.85
CA CYS A 137 24.93 -14.68 18.19
C CYS A 137 23.62 -13.87 18.23
N GLY A 138 23.07 -13.46 17.06
CA GLY A 138 21.81 -12.72 16.98
C GLY A 138 21.86 -11.28 17.49
N VAL A 139 23.05 -10.77 17.90
CA VAL A 139 23.16 -9.42 18.41
C VAL A 139 22.86 -8.40 17.30
N ASN A 140 22.11 -7.36 17.63
CA ASN A 140 21.84 -6.26 16.70
C ASN A 140 23.10 -5.39 16.54
N LEU A 141 23.70 -5.45 15.35
CA LEU A 141 24.94 -4.74 14.99
C LEU A 141 24.78 -3.22 14.86
N ASN A 142 23.57 -2.72 14.94
CA ASN A 142 23.33 -1.27 15.00
C ASN A 142 23.55 -0.71 16.41
N ASN A 143 23.43 -1.56 17.44
CA ASN A 143 23.45 -1.14 18.84
C ASN A 143 24.78 -1.45 19.51
N ARG A 144 25.45 -2.54 19.10
CA ARG A 144 26.75 -2.94 19.65
C ARG A 144 27.53 -3.82 18.66
N ASP A 145 28.83 -3.79 18.77
CA ASP A 145 29.69 -4.65 17.97
C ASP A 145 29.66 -6.10 18.49
N CYS A 146 29.89 -7.03 17.58
CA CYS A 146 29.93 -8.44 17.86
C CYS A 146 31.38 -8.93 17.95
N THR A 147 31.69 -9.74 18.96
CA THR A 147 33.00 -10.36 19.15
C THR A 147 33.13 -11.76 18.52
N CYS A 148 32.11 -12.21 17.80
CA CYS A 148 32.14 -13.49 17.10
C CYS A 148 33.20 -13.45 15.99
N LEU A 149 34.03 -14.48 15.91
CA LEU A 149 34.98 -14.67 14.80
C LEU A 149 34.22 -14.71 13.47
N GLU A 150 34.83 -14.19 12.41
CA GLU A 150 34.28 -14.12 11.06
C GLU A 150 33.70 -15.48 10.63
N ILE A 151 32.63 -15.42 9.85
CA ILE A 151 31.95 -16.60 9.31
C ILE A 151 32.97 -17.35 8.43
N ILE A 152 33.13 -18.63 8.70
CA ILE A 152 33.93 -19.53 7.84
C ILE A 152 33.40 -19.36 6.41
N LYS A 153 34.27 -18.88 5.50
CA LYS A 153 33.96 -18.78 4.08
C LYS A 153 33.54 -20.16 3.60
N ASN A 154 32.33 -20.25 3.07
CA ASN A 154 31.83 -21.50 2.55
C ASN A 154 32.52 -21.72 1.18
N GLU A 155 33.46 -22.65 1.11
CA GLU A 155 34.27 -22.95 -0.09
C GLU A 155 33.41 -23.27 -1.33
N HIS A 156 32.20 -23.79 -1.12
CA HIS A 156 31.27 -24.09 -2.23
C HIS A 156 30.86 -22.84 -3.04
N TRP A 157 30.86 -21.66 -2.43
CA TRP A 157 30.51 -20.40 -3.12
C TRP A 157 31.69 -19.74 -3.83
N GLU A 158 32.92 -20.17 -3.54
CA GLU A 158 34.14 -19.63 -4.20
C GLU A 158 34.14 -19.95 -5.70
N THR A 159 33.55 -21.07 -6.09
CA THR A 159 33.44 -21.50 -7.49
C THR A 159 32.55 -20.55 -8.31
N LEU A 160 31.48 -20.00 -7.69
CA LEU A 160 30.56 -19.07 -8.36
C LEU A 160 31.18 -17.70 -8.61
N LYS A 161 32.13 -17.27 -7.79
CA LYS A 161 32.87 -15.99 -7.99
C LYS A 161 33.74 -15.98 -9.23
N LYS A 162 34.04 -17.16 -9.80
CA LYS A 162 34.90 -17.33 -11.00
C LYS A 162 34.10 -17.23 -12.30
N ILE A 163 32.78 -17.16 -12.22
CA ILE A 163 31.89 -17.00 -13.38
C ILE A 163 31.91 -15.52 -13.77
N ASN A 164 32.59 -15.19 -14.86
CA ASN A 164 32.52 -13.87 -15.49
C ASN A 164 31.31 -13.83 -16.43
N TYR A 165 30.48 -12.82 -16.32
CA TYR A 165 29.39 -12.51 -17.25
C TYR A 165 29.89 -11.59 -18.33
#